data_3ef09e48b5ee23300578cb216bc9f4d5
#
_entry.id   3ef09e48b5ee23300578cb216bc9f4d5
#
_cell.length_a   1.000
_cell.length_b   1.000
_cell.length_c   1.000
_cell.angle_alpha   90.00
_cell.angle_beta   90.00
_cell.angle_gamma   90.00
#
_symmetry.space_group_name_H-M   'P 1'
#
loop_
_entity.id
_entity.type
_entity.pdbx_description
1 polymer ?
#
loop_
_entity_poly.entity_id
_entity_poly.type
_entity_poly.pdbx_seq_one_letter_code
_entity_poly.pdbx_strand_id
1 'polypeptide(L)'
;NNGFLVDVSHIDDVGEALTTVLSDRTRWDAFSRSGIDGVRKHYSWQSHCIKTVEAIFSLAPFDSMRIPLMSSHSRTRKPFGKRLTEIAKLLITDIDNTLVGDDHQLENLLGLLEQNKVRVGWGVATGRSLDLTLDVMTEYNIPVPDVLVCSVGTEIYYGPDLRTDKGWQSHIEHLWNPEAIKATLEQHAFLTPQEAEGQRRFKISYYMDDEAELLALVHKSLQNAKLRYELIYSHGQFLDILPHRASKGKAVGYLQDKWKMSPEDIMVAGDSGNDEDMLKGQHLGLVVGNHSNDLEHLKGEQAIYFSEYSHAGGIIDGLSYYRFI
;
A
#
# COMPACT_ATOMS: atom_id res chain seq x y z
N ASN A 1 -9.79 -10.86 35.56
CA ASN A 1 -9.34 -12.02 34.82
C ASN A 1 -10.11 -12.07 33.48
N ASN A 2 -9.41 -12.12 32.36
CA ASN A 2 -10.00 -11.99 31.01
C ASN A 2 -9.73 -13.22 30.12
N GLY A 3 -9.28 -14.31 30.70
CA GLY A 3 -9.00 -15.56 29.99
C GLY A 3 -8.31 -16.59 30.86
N PHE A 4 -7.96 -17.69 30.22
CA PHE A 4 -7.08 -18.70 30.76
C PHE A 4 -5.66 -18.53 30.25
N LEU A 5 -4.68 -18.89 31.08
CA LEU A 5 -3.29 -19.06 30.67
C LEU A 5 -3.04 -20.57 30.55
N VAL A 6 -2.74 -21.01 29.33
CA VAL A 6 -2.51 -22.44 29.03
C VAL A 6 -1.14 -22.62 28.38
N ASP A 7 -0.53 -23.77 28.55
CA ASP A 7 0.65 -24.17 27.82
C ASP A 7 0.21 -24.68 26.44
N VAL A 8 0.55 -23.94 25.41
CA VAL A 8 0.18 -24.28 24.02
C VAL A 8 0.88 -25.53 23.48
N SER A 9 1.91 -26.04 24.18
CA SER A 9 2.57 -27.29 23.81
C SER A 9 1.74 -28.53 24.21
N HIS A 10 0.73 -28.36 25.08
CA HIS A 10 -0.19 -29.42 25.52
C HIS A 10 -1.57 -29.17 24.89
N ILE A 11 -1.88 -29.94 23.83
CA ILE A 11 -3.11 -29.75 23.05
C ILE A 11 -4.38 -30.00 23.87
N ASP A 12 -4.30 -30.91 24.84
CA ASP A 12 -5.42 -31.27 25.73
C ASP A 12 -5.78 -30.09 26.66
N ASP A 13 -4.80 -29.37 27.19
CA ASP A 13 -5.00 -28.20 28.06
C ASP A 13 -5.68 -27.06 27.27
N VAL A 14 -5.29 -26.86 26.01
CA VAL A 14 -5.92 -25.90 25.11
C VAL A 14 -7.38 -26.30 24.84
N GLY A 15 -7.62 -27.60 24.58
CA GLY A 15 -8.96 -28.15 24.31
C GLY A 15 -9.88 -27.98 25.51
N GLU A 16 -9.40 -28.30 26.73
CA GLU A 16 -10.16 -28.14 27.97
C GLU A 16 -10.47 -26.69 28.27
N ALA A 17 -9.52 -25.78 28.11
CA ALA A 17 -9.72 -24.36 28.31
C ALA A 17 -10.77 -23.77 27.33
N LEU A 18 -10.69 -24.15 26.06
CA LEU A 18 -11.67 -23.75 25.05
C LEU A 18 -13.07 -24.28 25.36
N THR A 19 -13.18 -25.57 25.71
CA THR A 19 -14.44 -26.19 26.07
C THR A 19 -15.07 -25.50 27.29
N THR A 20 -14.25 -25.22 28.30
CA THR A 20 -14.68 -24.54 29.53
C THR A 20 -15.21 -23.12 29.26
N VAL A 21 -14.56 -22.37 28.37
CA VAL A 21 -15.02 -21.01 28.03
C VAL A 21 -16.28 -21.04 27.17
N LEU A 22 -16.33 -21.92 26.18
CA LEU A 22 -17.42 -21.96 25.20
C LEU A 22 -18.72 -22.58 25.76
N SER A 23 -18.63 -23.48 26.76
CA SER A 23 -19.79 -24.11 27.38
C SER A 23 -20.42 -23.28 28.50
N ASP A 24 -19.76 -22.26 29.03
CA ASP A 24 -20.26 -21.39 30.10
C ASP A 24 -20.45 -19.95 29.61
N ARG A 25 -21.66 -19.62 29.21
CA ARG A 25 -22.02 -18.30 28.72
C ARG A 25 -21.75 -17.17 29.73
N THR A 26 -21.93 -17.45 31.00
CA THR A 26 -21.71 -16.45 32.06
C THR A 26 -20.22 -16.11 32.17
N ARG A 27 -19.39 -17.13 32.08
CA ARG A 27 -17.91 -16.99 32.09
C ARG A 27 -17.42 -16.29 30.83
N TRP A 28 -17.95 -16.66 29.66
CA TRP A 28 -17.68 -15.96 28.40
C TRP A 28 -17.95 -14.47 28.51
N ASP A 29 -19.15 -14.09 28.98
CA ASP A 29 -19.55 -12.69 29.08
C ASP A 29 -18.70 -11.93 30.12
N ALA A 30 -18.25 -12.61 31.20
CA ALA A 30 -17.34 -12.03 32.17
C ALA A 30 -15.95 -11.78 31.59
N PHE A 31 -15.38 -12.75 30.86
CA PHE A 31 -14.07 -12.60 30.21
C PHE A 31 -14.10 -11.55 29.12
N SER A 32 -15.15 -11.52 28.29
CA SER A 32 -15.36 -10.52 27.24
C SER A 32 -15.39 -9.11 27.83
N ARG A 33 -16.20 -8.86 28.87
CA ARG A 33 -16.25 -7.56 29.55
C ARG A 33 -14.91 -7.17 30.15
N SER A 34 -14.28 -8.09 30.91
CA SER A 34 -12.95 -7.83 31.51
C SER A 34 -11.88 -7.58 30.46
N GLY A 35 -11.93 -8.25 29.31
CA GLY A 35 -11.02 -8.03 28.19
C GLY A 35 -11.19 -6.63 27.59
N ILE A 36 -12.42 -6.23 27.29
CA ILE A 36 -12.75 -4.89 26.75
C ILE A 36 -12.31 -3.79 27.73
N ASP A 37 -12.62 -3.94 29.02
CA ASP A 37 -12.24 -2.97 30.05
C ASP A 37 -10.72 -2.91 30.24
N GLY A 38 -10.04 -4.06 30.17
CA GLY A 38 -8.59 -4.13 30.21
C GLY A 38 -7.93 -3.40 29.03
N VAL A 39 -8.43 -3.60 27.82
CA VAL A 39 -7.95 -2.86 26.64
C VAL A 39 -8.18 -1.35 26.78
N ARG A 40 -9.38 -0.95 27.17
CA ARG A 40 -9.69 0.49 27.36
C ARG A 40 -8.78 1.13 28.41
N LYS A 41 -8.54 0.43 29.53
CA LYS A 41 -7.76 0.91 30.67
C LYS A 41 -6.24 0.94 30.42
N HIS A 42 -5.71 -0.05 29.68
CA HIS A 42 -4.27 -0.25 29.60
C HIS A 42 -3.67 -0.05 28.23
N TYR A 43 -4.46 -0.25 27.14
CA TYR A 43 -4.00 -0.28 25.75
C TYR A 43 -4.71 0.72 24.83
N SER A 44 -5.65 1.53 25.36
CA SER A 44 -6.25 2.61 24.56
C SER A 44 -5.22 3.72 24.32
N TRP A 45 -5.38 4.46 23.23
CA TRP A 45 -4.58 5.66 22.95
C TRP A 45 -4.60 6.66 24.11
N GLN A 46 -5.76 6.86 24.71
CA GLN A 46 -5.92 7.74 25.87
C GLN A 46 -5.05 7.29 27.05
N SER A 47 -5.09 5.99 27.38
CA SER A 47 -4.26 5.42 28.44
C SER A 47 -2.76 5.49 28.13
N HIS A 48 -2.40 5.27 26.84
CA HIS A 48 -1.02 5.42 26.39
C HIS A 48 -0.53 6.86 26.53
N CYS A 49 -1.30 7.83 26.07
CA CYS A 49 -0.96 9.25 26.21
C CYS A 49 -0.77 9.66 27.68
N ILE A 50 -1.70 9.25 28.57
CA ILE A 50 -1.59 9.56 30.00
C ILE A 50 -0.29 8.98 30.58
N LYS A 51 -0.01 7.71 30.36
CA LYS A 51 1.22 7.06 30.84
C LYS A 51 2.49 7.69 30.29
N THR A 52 2.48 8.09 29.02
CA THR A 52 3.62 8.76 28.39
C THR A 52 3.87 10.13 29.00
N VAL A 53 2.80 10.90 29.21
CA VAL A 53 2.88 12.22 29.86
C VAL A 53 3.38 12.08 31.31
N GLU A 54 2.83 11.14 32.08
CA GLU A 54 3.29 10.85 33.44
C GLU A 54 4.77 10.45 33.48
N ALA A 55 5.22 9.60 32.53
CA ALA A 55 6.61 9.20 32.44
C ALA A 55 7.52 10.40 32.11
N ILE A 56 7.12 11.28 31.19
CA ILE A 56 7.86 12.52 30.85
C ILE A 56 7.98 13.41 32.10
N PHE A 57 6.90 13.62 32.82
CA PHE A 57 6.92 14.45 34.05
C PHE A 57 7.72 13.83 35.20
N SER A 58 7.83 12.50 35.24
CA SER A 58 8.67 11.82 36.24
C SER A 58 10.17 11.91 35.98
N LEU A 59 10.57 12.14 34.72
CA LEU A 59 11.97 12.21 34.30
C LEU A 59 12.56 13.62 34.31
N ALA A 60 11.75 14.66 34.39
CA ALA A 60 12.20 16.07 34.41
C ALA A 60 11.60 16.85 35.58
N PRO A 61 12.41 17.40 36.48
CA PRO A 61 11.92 18.37 37.47
C PRO A 61 11.36 19.59 36.76
N PHE A 62 10.15 19.99 37.12
CA PHE A 62 9.34 21.02 36.46
C PHE A 62 9.99 22.42 36.38
N ASP A 63 11.01 22.69 37.18
CA ASP A 63 11.67 23.99 37.28
C ASP A 63 12.63 24.36 36.12
N SER A 64 12.95 23.42 35.25
CA SER A 64 13.87 23.64 34.12
C SER A 64 13.25 23.66 32.73
N MET A 65 11.98 23.29 32.58
CA MET A 65 11.27 23.38 31.32
C MET A 65 10.52 24.70 31.16
N ARG A 66 11.23 25.77 30.82
CA ARG A 66 10.61 26.87 30.08
C ARG A 66 10.32 26.32 28.66
N ILE A 67 9.17 25.67 28.50
CA ILE A 67 8.59 25.51 27.17
C ILE A 67 8.31 26.94 26.69
N PRO A 68 8.96 27.42 25.61
CA PRO A 68 8.55 28.69 25.03
C PRO A 68 7.07 28.47 24.67
N LEU A 69 6.18 29.23 25.32
CA LEU A 69 4.82 29.42 24.81
C LEU A 69 5.00 30.00 23.40
N MET A 70 5.11 29.14 22.42
CA MET A 70 4.98 29.53 21.03
C MET A 70 3.61 30.19 20.95
N SER A 71 3.64 31.53 20.79
CA SER A 71 2.47 32.32 20.49
C SER A 71 1.59 31.55 19.53
N SER A 72 0.33 31.43 19.90
CA SER A 72 -0.72 30.74 19.13
C SER A 72 -1.00 31.49 17.81
N HIS A 73 -0.03 31.50 16.92
CA HIS A 73 -0.35 31.47 15.52
C HIS A 73 -0.71 30.04 15.25
N SER A 74 -2.00 29.73 15.40
CA SER A 74 -2.57 28.49 14.91
C SER A 74 -2.39 28.45 13.39
N ARG A 75 -1.20 28.04 12.95
CA ARG A 75 -1.13 27.30 11.70
C ARG A 75 -1.91 26.03 12.02
N THR A 76 -3.21 26.06 11.74
CA THR A 76 -3.99 24.86 11.57
C THR A 76 -3.23 24.03 10.53
N ARG A 77 -2.38 23.11 11.00
CA ARG A 77 -1.84 22.07 10.12
C ARG A 77 -3.09 21.36 9.61
N LYS A 78 -3.45 21.63 8.35
CA LYS A 78 -4.50 20.86 7.71
C LYS A 78 -4.18 19.40 7.97
N PRO A 79 -5.12 18.61 8.49
CA PRO A 79 -4.84 17.21 8.72
C PRO A 79 -4.31 16.60 7.42
N PHE A 80 -3.21 15.92 7.54
CA PHE A 80 -2.54 15.12 6.53
C PHE A 80 -3.56 14.24 5.81
N GLY A 81 -3.60 14.30 4.47
CA GLY A 81 -4.57 13.55 3.68
C GLY A 81 -6.04 13.98 3.87
N LYS A 82 -6.30 15.16 4.43
CA LYS A 82 -7.68 15.64 4.69
C LYS A 82 -8.58 15.51 3.47
N ARG A 83 -8.06 15.82 2.27
CA ARG A 83 -8.82 15.71 1.02
C ARG A 83 -9.35 14.29 0.78
N LEU A 84 -8.58 13.24 1.08
CA LEU A 84 -9.02 11.84 0.92
C LEU A 84 -10.18 11.45 1.86
N THR A 85 -10.45 12.24 2.91
CA THR A 85 -11.65 12.05 3.74
C THR A 85 -12.88 12.81 3.22
N GLU A 86 -12.71 13.70 2.26
CA GLU A 86 -13.76 14.59 1.75
C GLU A 86 -14.24 14.18 0.34
N ILE A 87 -13.46 13.37 -0.38
CA ILE A 87 -13.82 12.85 -1.70
C ILE A 87 -14.77 11.65 -1.59
N ALA A 88 -15.59 11.46 -2.63
CA ALA A 88 -16.47 10.31 -2.74
C ALA A 88 -15.83 9.14 -3.47
N LYS A 89 -14.91 9.41 -4.41
CA LYS A 89 -14.28 8.40 -5.27
C LYS A 89 -12.79 8.68 -5.44
N LEU A 90 -12.01 7.64 -5.69
CA LEU A 90 -10.55 7.73 -5.89
C LEU A 90 -10.14 6.94 -7.13
N LEU A 91 -9.56 7.64 -8.12
CA LEU A 91 -8.89 7.01 -9.26
C LEU A 91 -7.41 6.83 -8.94
N ILE A 92 -6.85 5.63 -9.14
CA ILE A 92 -5.41 5.35 -9.05
C ILE A 92 -4.95 4.74 -10.35
N THR A 93 -3.97 5.35 -11.02
CA THR A 93 -3.45 4.90 -12.31
C THR A 93 -1.97 4.54 -12.22
N ASP A 94 -1.52 3.56 -13.00
CA ASP A 94 -0.10 3.52 -13.34
C ASP A 94 0.28 4.74 -14.20
N ILE A 95 1.56 5.00 -14.39
CA ILE A 95 2.08 6.14 -15.16
C ILE A 95 2.51 5.69 -16.55
N ASP A 96 3.50 4.79 -16.62
CA ASP A 96 4.14 4.39 -17.86
C ASP A 96 3.17 3.58 -18.71
N ASN A 97 3.01 3.95 -19.99
CA ASN A 97 2.06 3.33 -20.92
C ASN A 97 0.59 3.31 -20.48
N THR A 98 0.25 3.83 -19.28
CA THR A 98 -1.13 3.93 -18.79
C THR A 98 -1.61 5.37 -18.76
N LEU A 99 -0.94 6.25 -18.02
CA LEU A 99 -1.30 7.67 -17.93
C LEU A 99 -0.64 8.47 -19.06
N VAL A 100 0.64 8.21 -19.34
CA VAL A 100 1.43 8.89 -20.37
C VAL A 100 1.55 8.05 -21.64
N GLY A 101 1.73 8.73 -22.80
CA GLY A 101 1.89 8.11 -24.12
C GLY A 101 0.97 8.74 -25.19
N ASP A 102 -0.05 9.53 -24.79
CA ASP A 102 -0.88 10.37 -25.64
C ASP A 102 -1.14 11.69 -24.92
N ASP A 103 -0.41 12.74 -25.30
CA ASP A 103 -0.44 14.04 -24.64
C ASP A 103 -1.83 14.70 -24.72
N HIS A 104 -2.53 14.53 -25.85
CA HIS A 104 -3.86 15.11 -26.04
C HIS A 104 -4.90 14.45 -25.11
N GLN A 105 -4.85 13.11 -24.99
CA GLN A 105 -5.76 12.38 -24.08
C GLN A 105 -5.39 12.61 -22.62
N LEU A 106 -4.10 12.78 -22.31
CA LEU A 106 -3.64 13.16 -20.97
C LEU A 106 -4.22 14.52 -20.56
N GLU A 107 -4.14 15.54 -21.44
CA GLU A 107 -4.71 16.86 -21.16
C GLU A 107 -6.24 16.78 -20.94
N ASN A 108 -6.95 16.00 -21.77
CA ASN A 108 -8.38 15.77 -21.61
C ASN A 108 -8.71 15.11 -20.26
N LEU A 109 -7.97 14.07 -19.86
CA LEU A 109 -8.15 13.39 -18.58
C LEU A 109 -7.91 14.33 -17.40
N LEU A 110 -6.79 15.09 -17.41
CA LEU A 110 -6.48 16.06 -16.36
C LEU A 110 -7.55 17.14 -16.25
N GLY A 111 -8.10 17.59 -17.40
CA GLY A 111 -9.24 18.52 -17.44
C GLY A 111 -10.51 17.92 -16.80
N LEU A 112 -10.83 16.67 -17.08
CA LEU A 112 -11.95 15.95 -16.45
C LEU A 112 -11.77 15.80 -14.93
N LEU A 113 -10.57 15.44 -14.48
CA LEU A 113 -10.27 15.30 -13.06
C LEU A 113 -10.37 16.64 -12.32
N GLU A 114 -9.87 17.73 -12.92
CA GLU A 114 -9.98 19.08 -12.35
C GLU A 114 -11.45 19.53 -12.23
N GLN A 115 -12.29 19.27 -13.24
CA GLN A 115 -13.72 19.57 -13.19
C GLN A 115 -14.46 18.80 -12.09
N ASN A 116 -14.02 17.59 -11.80
CA ASN A 116 -14.64 16.69 -10.82
C ASN A 116 -13.91 16.65 -9.46
N LYS A 117 -12.90 17.49 -9.25
CA LYS A 117 -12.01 17.45 -8.09
C LYS A 117 -12.69 17.52 -6.72
N VAL A 118 -13.90 18.05 -6.63
CA VAL A 118 -14.64 18.10 -5.36
C VAL A 118 -15.08 16.70 -4.91
N ARG A 119 -15.40 15.83 -5.87
CA ARG A 119 -15.93 14.48 -5.60
C ARG A 119 -14.91 13.38 -5.85
N VAL A 120 -14.02 13.57 -6.79
CA VAL A 120 -13.06 12.58 -7.24
C VAL A 120 -11.65 13.05 -6.87
N GLY A 121 -10.98 12.24 -6.07
CA GLY A 121 -9.55 12.33 -5.87
C GLY A 121 -8.82 11.46 -6.89
N TRP A 122 -7.54 11.71 -7.08
CA TRP A 122 -6.76 10.86 -7.94
C TRP A 122 -5.35 10.64 -7.40
N GLY A 123 -4.74 9.56 -7.82
CA GLY A 123 -3.40 9.16 -7.44
C GLY A 123 -2.72 8.37 -8.54
N VAL A 124 -1.44 8.09 -8.32
CA VAL A 124 -0.65 7.23 -9.19
C VAL A 124 -0.08 6.07 -8.40
N ALA A 125 0.10 4.91 -9.06
CA ALA A 125 0.76 3.72 -8.50
C ALA A 125 1.80 3.22 -9.51
N THR A 126 3.09 3.50 -9.26
CA THR A 126 4.15 3.28 -10.23
C THR A 126 5.31 2.43 -9.69
N GLY A 127 6.04 1.78 -10.58
CA GLY A 127 7.32 1.13 -10.29
C GLY A 127 8.46 2.11 -9.97
N ARG A 128 8.31 3.36 -10.41
CA ARG A 128 9.31 4.42 -10.25
C ARG A 128 9.48 4.84 -8.78
N SER A 129 10.68 5.31 -8.44
CA SER A 129 10.90 6.03 -7.16
C SER A 129 10.17 7.37 -7.16
N LEU A 130 10.04 8.01 -5.99
CA LEU A 130 9.41 9.33 -5.89
C LEU A 130 10.08 10.35 -6.81
N ASP A 131 11.41 10.42 -6.80
CA ASP A 131 12.16 11.41 -7.58
C ASP A 131 11.88 11.22 -9.08
N LEU A 132 12.00 9.99 -9.60
CA LEU A 132 11.70 9.66 -11.00
C LEU A 132 10.22 9.87 -11.35
N THR A 133 9.33 9.70 -10.39
CA THR A 133 7.89 10.00 -10.57
C THR A 133 7.66 11.49 -10.76
N LEU A 134 8.30 12.32 -9.94
CA LEU A 134 8.19 13.78 -10.03
C LEU A 134 8.84 14.33 -11.32
N ASP A 135 9.94 13.72 -11.79
CA ASP A 135 10.57 14.08 -13.05
C ASP A 135 9.61 13.87 -14.22
N VAL A 136 8.96 12.69 -14.30
CA VAL A 136 7.95 12.41 -15.34
C VAL A 136 6.74 13.35 -15.21
N MET A 137 6.25 13.60 -14.00
CA MET A 137 5.16 14.55 -13.80
C MET A 137 5.52 15.96 -14.28
N THR A 138 6.76 16.37 -14.07
CA THR A 138 7.27 17.66 -14.53
C THR A 138 7.36 17.70 -16.06
N GLU A 139 7.88 16.65 -16.67
CA GLU A 139 8.02 16.52 -18.13
C GLU A 139 6.68 16.63 -18.84
N TYR A 140 5.66 15.95 -18.34
CA TYR A 140 4.33 15.92 -18.95
C TYR A 140 3.34 16.95 -18.36
N ASN A 141 3.81 17.90 -17.53
CA ASN A 141 2.98 18.91 -16.87
C ASN A 141 1.82 18.31 -16.04
N ILE A 142 2.04 17.16 -15.43
CA ILE A 142 1.06 16.47 -14.58
C ILE A 142 1.09 17.11 -13.19
N PRO A 143 -0.03 17.62 -12.64
CA PRO A 143 -0.06 18.17 -11.30
C PRO A 143 0.16 17.07 -10.24
N VAL A 144 0.75 17.43 -9.09
CA VAL A 144 0.93 16.47 -7.99
C VAL A 144 -0.44 15.96 -7.53
N PRO A 145 -0.68 14.64 -7.56
CA PRO A 145 -1.96 14.06 -7.18
C PRO A 145 -2.19 14.03 -5.67
N ASP A 146 -3.38 13.59 -5.25
CA ASP A 146 -3.72 13.42 -3.84
C ASP A 146 -2.86 12.37 -3.14
N VAL A 147 -2.48 11.31 -3.88
CA VAL A 147 -1.66 10.22 -3.39
C VAL A 147 -0.72 9.68 -4.46
N LEU A 148 0.52 9.38 -4.07
CA LEU A 148 1.51 8.69 -4.90
C LEU A 148 1.90 7.40 -4.21
N VAL A 149 1.75 6.30 -4.91
CA VAL A 149 2.22 4.97 -4.54
C VAL A 149 3.42 4.65 -5.42
N CYS A 150 4.62 4.76 -4.87
CA CYS A 150 5.88 4.64 -5.60
C CYS A 150 6.59 3.31 -5.30
N SER A 151 7.63 3.03 -6.09
CA SER A 151 8.53 1.87 -5.87
C SER A 151 7.76 0.55 -5.77
N VAL A 152 6.87 0.29 -6.74
CA VAL A 152 6.01 -0.91 -6.81
C VAL A 152 5.14 -1.09 -5.56
N GLY A 153 4.68 0.02 -4.96
CA GLY A 153 3.79 -0.04 -3.79
C GLY A 153 4.51 -0.05 -2.44
N THR A 154 5.83 0.11 -2.40
CA THR A 154 6.55 0.13 -1.11
C THR A 154 6.57 1.49 -0.43
N GLU A 155 6.25 2.56 -1.16
CA GLU A 155 6.28 3.92 -0.66
C GLU A 155 4.95 4.61 -0.96
N ILE A 156 4.33 5.24 0.05
CA ILE A 156 3.11 6.04 -0.09
C ILE A 156 3.40 7.48 0.36
N TYR A 157 3.03 8.42 -0.52
CA TYR A 157 3.14 9.85 -0.26
C TYR A 157 1.81 10.54 -0.51
N TYR A 158 1.53 11.60 0.23
CA TYR A 158 0.30 12.41 0.08
C TYR A 158 0.63 13.79 -0.43
N GLY A 159 -0.01 14.16 -1.52
CA GLY A 159 0.08 15.50 -2.08
C GLY A 159 -0.65 16.58 -1.24
N PRO A 160 -0.38 17.86 -1.50
CA PRO A 160 0.70 18.40 -2.32
C PRO A 160 2.08 18.41 -1.61
N ASP A 161 2.10 18.19 -0.27
CA ASP A 161 3.32 18.33 0.56
C ASP A 161 4.24 17.10 0.47
N LEU A 162 3.90 16.07 -0.30
CA LEU A 162 4.62 14.81 -0.48
C LEU A 162 4.96 14.12 0.86
N ARG A 163 4.01 14.10 1.77
CA ARG A 163 4.22 13.49 3.09
C ARG A 163 4.17 11.99 3.05
N THR A 164 5.25 11.37 3.51
CA THR A 164 5.36 9.91 3.61
C THR A 164 4.35 9.31 4.59
N ASP A 165 3.74 8.20 4.22
CA ASP A 165 2.92 7.39 5.11
C ASP A 165 3.79 6.48 6.00
N LYS A 166 4.06 6.94 7.22
CA LYS A 166 4.86 6.17 8.20
C LYS A 166 4.13 4.91 8.70
N GLY A 167 2.78 4.92 8.70
CA GLY A 167 1.99 3.75 9.06
C GLY A 167 2.18 2.61 8.06
N TRP A 168 2.17 2.95 6.78
CA TRP A 168 2.48 2.00 5.71
C TRP A 168 3.89 1.45 5.82
N GLN A 169 4.90 2.31 5.99
CA GLN A 169 6.28 1.87 6.18
C GLN A 169 6.42 0.87 7.33
N SER A 170 5.84 1.18 8.49
CA SER A 170 5.87 0.28 9.66
C SER A 170 5.12 -1.03 9.39
N HIS A 171 4.04 -1.00 8.60
CA HIS A 171 3.27 -2.19 8.24
C HIS A 171 4.08 -3.16 7.38
N ILE A 172 4.78 -2.65 6.35
CA ILE A 172 5.52 -3.49 5.40
C ILE A 172 6.89 -3.93 5.93
N GLU A 173 7.49 -3.21 6.89
CA GLU A 173 8.79 -3.53 7.47
C GLU A 173 8.80 -4.86 8.24
N HIS A 174 7.63 -5.33 8.66
CA HIS A 174 7.52 -6.55 9.44
C HIS A 174 8.06 -7.78 8.69
N LEU A 175 9.04 -8.45 9.27
CA LEU A 175 9.76 -9.61 8.70
C LEU A 175 10.49 -9.33 7.38
N TRP A 176 10.70 -8.08 7.01
CA TRP A 176 11.53 -7.72 5.88
C TRP A 176 13.01 -7.84 6.24
N ASN A 177 13.75 -8.64 5.49
CA ASN A 177 15.19 -8.86 5.72
C ASN A 177 15.94 -8.78 4.38
N PRO A 178 16.24 -7.56 3.89
CA PRO A 178 16.89 -7.36 2.60
C PRO A 178 18.29 -7.97 2.53
N GLU A 179 19.04 -7.96 3.61
CA GLU A 179 20.40 -8.51 3.63
C GLU A 179 20.38 -10.03 3.43
N ALA A 180 19.47 -10.75 4.12
CA ALA A 180 19.33 -12.19 3.94
C ALA A 180 18.81 -12.55 2.53
N ILE A 181 17.93 -11.72 1.95
CA ILE A 181 17.46 -11.91 0.58
C ILE A 181 18.61 -11.78 -0.42
N LYS A 182 19.40 -10.70 -0.34
CA LYS A 182 20.55 -10.47 -1.21
C LYS A 182 21.56 -11.60 -1.11
N ALA A 183 21.94 -11.98 0.12
CA ALA A 183 22.88 -13.08 0.37
C ALA A 183 22.37 -14.43 -0.19
N THR A 184 21.07 -14.71 -0.08
CA THR A 184 20.48 -15.92 -0.64
C THR A 184 20.53 -15.94 -2.16
N LEU A 185 20.36 -14.79 -2.81
CA LEU A 185 20.31 -14.67 -4.27
C LEU A 185 21.68 -14.47 -4.94
N GLU A 186 22.71 -14.14 -4.20
CA GLU A 186 24.07 -13.92 -4.71
C GLU A 186 24.63 -15.13 -5.48
N GLN A 187 24.16 -16.35 -5.15
CA GLN A 187 24.55 -17.57 -5.85
C GLN A 187 24.00 -17.69 -7.28
N HIS A 188 23.02 -16.86 -7.67
CA HIS A 188 22.36 -16.94 -8.96
C HIS A 188 22.99 -15.98 -9.97
N ALA A 189 23.89 -16.47 -10.82
CA ALA A 189 24.62 -15.67 -11.81
C ALA A 189 23.71 -15.07 -12.90
N PHE A 190 22.48 -15.54 -13.07
CA PHE A 190 21.49 -15.00 -13.99
C PHE A 190 20.76 -13.77 -13.47
N LEU A 191 20.96 -13.40 -12.20
CA LEU A 191 20.39 -12.18 -11.62
C LEU A 191 21.44 -11.06 -11.68
N THR A 192 21.14 -9.99 -12.42
CA THR A 192 21.98 -8.80 -12.46
C THR A 192 21.31 -7.69 -11.66
N PRO A 193 21.90 -7.19 -10.56
CA PRO A 193 21.33 -6.08 -9.82
C PRO A 193 21.07 -4.87 -10.72
N GLN A 194 19.91 -4.23 -10.59
CA GLN A 194 19.65 -2.95 -11.24
C GLN A 194 20.48 -1.84 -10.60
N GLU A 195 20.54 -0.71 -11.26
CA GLU A 195 21.26 0.50 -10.84
C GLU A 195 20.78 0.99 -9.46
N ALA A 196 21.57 1.86 -8.83
CA ALA A 196 21.30 2.35 -7.47
C ALA A 196 19.91 3.00 -7.33
N GLU A 197 19.44 3.66 -8.38
CA GLU A 197 18.12 4.30 -8.46
C GLU A 197 16.97 3.30 -8.38
N GLY A 198 17.18 2.06 -8.84
CA GLY A 198 16.24 0.95 -8.73
C GLY A 198 16.15 0.34 -7.33
N GLN A 199 17.22 0.49 -6.52
CA GLN A 199 17.32 -0.09 -5.18
C GLN A 199 16.74 0.85 -4.13
N ARG A 200 15.84 0.33 -3.27
CA ARG A 200 15.22 1.14 -2.20
C ARG A 200 15.25 0.36 -0.87
N ARG A 201 14.95 1.03 0.22
CA ARG A 201 14.88 0.38 1.54
C ARG A 201 13.98 -0.87 1.56
N PHE A 202 12.88 -0.81 0.83
CA PHE A 202 11.86 -1.87 0.76
C PHE A 202 11.71 -2.46 -0.64
N LYS A 203 12.72 -2.31 -1.51
CA LYS A 203 12.73 -2.87 -2.86
C LYS A 203 14.14 -3.28 -3.25
N ILE A 204 14.28 -4.52 -3.69
CA ILE A 204 15.51 -5.06 -4.27
C ILE A 204 15.18 -5.43 -5.71
N SER A 205 15.91 -4.85 -6.67
CA SER A 205 15.62 -4.98 -8.09
C SER A 205 16.75 -5.65 -8.85
N TYR A 206 16.39 -6.59 -9.70
CA TYR A 206 17.30 -7.31 -10.60
C TYR A 206 16.79 -7.25 -12.04
N TYR A 207 17.72 -7.38 -12.98
CA TYR A 207 17.42 -7.83 -14.33
C TYR A 207 17.47 -9.35 -14.35
N MET A 208 16.54 -9.99 -15.07
CA MET A 208 16.45 -11.43 -15.24
C MET A 208 15.78 -11.72 -16.59
N ASP A 209 16.31 -12.69 -17.34
CA ASP A 209 15.71 -13.13 -18.59
C ASP A 209 14.30 -13.76 -18.34
N ASP A 210 13.44 -13.65 -19.35
CA ASP A 210 12.05 -14.16 -19.28
C ASP A 210 12.00 -15.68 -19.40
N GLU A 211 12.41 -16.37 -18.35
CA GLU A 211 12.35 -17.83 -18.24
C GLU A 211 11.61 -18.21 -16.94
N ALA A 212 10.47 -18.85 -17.07
CA ALA A 212 9.65 -19.28 -15.92
C ALA A 212 10.43 -20.17 -14.94
N GLU A 213 11.41 -20.94 -15.45
CA GLU A 213 12.28 -21.79 -14.65
C GLU A 213 13.20 -20.99 -13.74
N LEU A 214 13.72 -19.85 -14.21
CA LEU A 214 14.57 -18.95 -13.41
C LEU A 214 13.77 -18.31 -12.27
N LEU A 215 12.56 -17.84 -12.54
CA LEU A 215 11.67 -17.30 -11.51
C LEU A 215 11.34 -18.36 -10.45
N ALA A 216 11.08 -19.60 -10.87
CA ALA A 216 10.85 -20.73 -9.96
C ALA A 216 12.08 -21.03 -9.08
N LEU A 217 13.31 -20.91 -9.62
CA LEU A 217 14.54 -21.07 -8.86
C LEU A 217 14.71 -19.98 -7.80
N VAL A 218 14.43 -18.71 -8.14
CA VAL A 218 14.43 -17.60 -7.16
C VAL A 218 13.44 -17.88 -6.03
N HIS A 219 12.21 -18.23 -6.37
CA HIS A 219 11.18 -18.62 -5.39
C HIS A 219 11.68 -19.73 -4.46
N LYS A 220 12.19 -20.80 -5.02
CA LYS A 220 12.68 -21.97 -4.27
C LYS A 220 13.81 -21.60 -3.31
N SER A 221 14.73 -20.77 -3.75
CA SER A 221 15.88 -20.34 -2.92
C SER A 221 15.43 -19.52 -1.72
N LEU A 222 14.54 -18.53 -1.94
CA LEU A 222 14.02 -17.68 -0.88
C LEU A 222 13.10 -18.46 0.08
N GLN A 223 12.29 -19.42 -0.42
CA GLN A 223 11.47 -20.29 0.40
C GLN A 223 12.32 -21.22 1.28
N ASN A 224 13.38 -21.83 0.74
CA ASN A 224 14.31 -22.68 1.48
C ASN A 224 14.99 -21.90 2.61
N ALA A 225 15.31 -20.63 2.38
CA ALA A 225 15.84 -19.71 3.39
C ALA A 225 14.76 -19.21 4.38
N LYS A 226 13.48 -19.64 4.23
CA LYS A 226 12.32 -19.24 5.06
C LYS A 226 12.13 -17.72 5.15
N LEU A 227 12.47 -17.01 4.09
CA LEU A 227 12.31 -15.57 3.99
C LEU A 227 10.86 -15.20 3.65
N ARG A 228 10.45 -13.99 4.03
CA ARG A 228 9.14 -13.43 3.72
C ARG A 228 9.31 -12.33 2.69
N TYR A 229 8.73 -12.51 1.51
CA TYR A 229 8.90 -11.64 0.35
C TYR A 229 7.66 -11.67 -0.54
N GLU A 230 7.59 -10.72 -1.44
CA GLU A 230 6.74 -10.69 -2.63
C GLU A 230 7.66 -10.58 -3.84
N LEU A 231 7.36 -11.30 -4.93
CA LEU A 231 8.07 -11.18 -6.20
C LEU A 231 7.15 -10.56 -7.22
N ILE A 232 7.62 -9.50 -7.86
CA ILE A 232 6.95 -8.86 -8.99
C ILE A 232 7.89 -8.99 -10.20
N TYR A 233 7.44 -9.69 -11.22
CA TYR A 233 8.14 -9.79 -12.50
C TYR A 233 7.35 -9.05 -13.57
N SER A 234 8.00 -8.21 -14.35
CA SER A 234 7.33 -7.38 -15.34
C SER A 234 8.20 -7.08 -16.55
N HIS A 235 7.53 -6.78 -17.66
CA HIS A 235 8.15 -6.43 -18.94
C HIS A 235 9.20 -7.45 -19.46
N GLY A 236 9.09 -8.72 -19.05
CA GLY A 236 10.00 -9.78 -19.48
C GLY A 236 11.45 -9.63 -19.02
N GLN A 237 11.76 -8.73 -18.08
CA GLN A 237 13.14 -8.49 -17.67
C GLN A 237 13.33 -7.93 -16.25
N PHE A 238 12.31 -7.37 -15.63
CA PHE A 238 12.44 -6.72 -14.32
C PHE A 238 11.91 -7.62 -13.22
N LEU A 239 12.77 -7.98 -12.28
CA LEU A 239 12.41 -8.72 -11.08
C LEU A 239 12.58 -7.82 -9.86
N ASP A 240 11.46 -7.44 -9.24
CA ASP A 240 11.41 -6.69 -8.00
C ASP A 240 11.07 -7.62 -6.83
N ILE A 241 11.86 -7.54 -5.75
CA ILE A 241 11.63 -8.27 -4.51
C ILE A 241 11.25 -7.26 -3.43
N LEU A 242 10.07 -7.44 -2.87
CA LEU A 242 9.44 -6.53 -1.94
C LEU A 242 9.16 -7.23 -0.61
N PRO A 243 8.88 -6.49 0.48
CA PRO A 243 8.27 -7.05 1.67
C PRO A 243 6.97 -7.79 1.32
N HIS A 244 6.71 -8.93 1.92
CA HIS A 244 5.53 -9.76 1.62
C HIS A 244 4.18 -9.04 1.83
N ARG A 245 4.18 -7.89 2.50
CA ARG A 245 3.00 -7.04 2.71
C ARG A 245 2.93 -5.85 1.75
N ALA A 246 3.84 -5.77 0.78
CA ALA A 246 3.92 -4.65 -0.15
C ALA A 246 3.67 -5.11 -1.59
N SER A 247 2.91 -4.33 -2.32
CA SER A 247 2.68 -4.36 -3.76
C SER A 247 1.77 -3.17 -4.11
N LYS A 248 1.56 -2.87 -5.40
CA LYS A 248 0.61 -1.81 -5.80
C LYS A 248 -0.79 -2.09 -5.25
N GLY A 249 -1.30 -3.31 -5.39
CA GLY A 249 -2.63 -3.69 -4.92
C GLY A 249 -2.77 -3.66 -3.40
N LYS A 250 -1.77 -4.15 -2.66
CA LYS A 250 -1.76 -4.09 -1.20
C LYS A 250 -1.71 -2.64 -0.68
N ALA A 251 -0.99 -1.75 -1.38
CA ALA A 251 -0.96 -0.34 -1.05
C ALA A 251 -2.33 0.33 -1.28
N VAL A 252 -3.02 0.01 -2.38
CA VAL A 252 -4.38 0.50 -2.64
C VAL A 252 -5.36 -0.02 -1.59
N GLY A 253 -5.30 -1.30 -1.23
CA GLY A 253 -6.11 -1.88 -0.14
C GLY A 253 -5.87 -1.19 1.20
N TYR A 254 -4.62 -0.88 1.53
CA TYR A 254 -4.29 -0.11 2.73
C TYR A 254 -4.90 1.31 2.69
N LEU A 255 -4.86 1.99 1.53
CA LEU A 255 -5.48 3.31 1.37
C LEU A 255 -7.00 3.22 1.54
N GLN A 256 -7.64 2.20 0.95
CA GLN A 256 -9.06 1.92 1.12
C GLN A 256 -9.44 1.84 2.61
N ASP A 257 -8.76 0.97 3.36
CA ASP A 257 -9.03 0.75 4.78
C ASP A 257 -8.76 2.00 5.62
N LYS A 258 -7.65 2.67 5.36
CA LYS A 258 -7.24 3.87 6.08
C LYS A 258 -8.22 5.03 5.91
N TRP A 259 -8.72 5.25 4.71
CA TRP A 259 -9.63 6.33 4.37
C TRP A 259 -11.11 5.90 4.37
N LYS A 260 -11.38 4.62 4.71
CA LYS A 260 -12.74 4.03 4.84
C LYS A 260 -13.56 4.20 3.57
N MET A 261 -12.95 3.98 2.42
CA MET A 261 -13.63 4.01 1.13
C MET A 261 -14.22 2.63 0.81
N SER A 262 -15.35 2.60 0.12
CA SER A 262 -15.89 1.35 -0.42
C SER A 262 -15.08 0.88 -1.64
N PRO A 263 -14.94 -0.43 -1.88
CA PRO A 263 -14.21 -0.93 -3.05
C PRO A 263 -14.72 -0.35 -4.39
N GLU A 264 -16.02 -0.21 -4.53
CA GLU A 264 -16.68 0.36 -5.71
C GLU A 264 -16.45 1.86 -5.91
N ASP A 265 -15.92 2.55 -4.91
CA ASP A 265 -15.54 3.96 -4.98
C ASP A 265 -14.05 4.15 -5.35
N ILE A 266 -13.34 3.06 -5.60
CA ILE A 266 -11.95 3.07 -6.05
C ILE A 266 -11.87 2.43 -7.43
N MET A 267 -11.31 3.17 -8.39
CA MET A 267 -10.99 2.66 -9.72
C MET A 267 -9.47 2.64 -9.88
N VAL A 268 -8.95 1.52 -10.39
CA VAL A 268 -7.52 1.32 -10.64
C VAL A 268 -7.28 1.08 -12.12
N ALA A 269 -6.18 1.62 -12.67
CA ALA A 269 -5.85 1.46 -14.09
C ALA A 269 -4.38 1.07 -14.26
N GLY A 270 -4.10 0.14 -15.17
CA GLY A 270 -2.76 -0.34 -15.46
C GLY A 270 -2.64 -0.98 -16.84
N ASP A 271 -1.40 -1.34 -17.23
CA ASP A 271 -1.07 -1.91 -18.54
C ASP A 271 -0.19 -3.16 -18.49
N SER A 272 0.43 -3.49 -17.35
CA SER A 272 1.45 -4.53 -17.30
C SER A 272 1.41 -5.39 -16.04
N GLY A 273 2.23 -6.46 -15.99
CA GLY A 273 2.24 -7.44 -14.93
C GLY A 273 2.45 -6.89 -13.52
N ASN A 274 3.10 -5.73 -13.37
CA ASN A 274 3.26 -5.09 -12.06
C ASN A 274 1.98 -4.46 -11.52
N ASP A 275 0.93 -4.35 -12.34
CA ASP A 275 -0.40 -3.85 -11.99
C ASP A 275 -1.37 -4.98 -11.64
N GLU A 276 -1.01 -6.21 -11.94
CA GLU A 276 -1.91 -7.36 -11.88
C GLU A 276 -2.60 -7.50 -10.53
N ASP A 277 -1.88 -7.39 -9.41
CA ASP A 277 -2.47 -7.54 -8.09
C ASP A 277 -3.37 -6.34 -7.71
N MET A 278 -3.10 -5.15 -8.25
CA MET A 278 -3.96 -3.98 -8.13
C MET A 278 -5.26 -4.16 -8.92
N LEU A 279 -5.16 -4.68 -10.15
CA LEU A 279 -6.29 -4.95 -11.04
C LEU A 279 -7.18 -6.10 -10.54
N LYS A 280 -6.58 -7.17 -9.98
CA LYS A 280 -7.27 -8.31 -9.37
C LYS A 280 -7.86 -8.02 -7.99
N GLY A 281 -7.67 -6.83 -7.45
CA GLY A 281 -8.20 -6.41 -6.16
C GLY A 281 -9.73 -6.38 -6.13
N GLN A 282 -10.27 -5.86 -5.03
CA GLN A 282 -11.72 -5.70 -4.87
C GLN A 282 -12.27 -4.44 -5.56
N HIS A 283 -11.40 -3.67 -6.22
CA HIS A 283 -11.68 -2.39 -6.83
C HIS A 283 -12.16 -2.52 -8.28
N LEU A 284 -12.63 -1.43 -8.86
CA LEU A 284 -12.97 -1.38 -10.27
C LEU A 284 -11.68 -1.36 -11.09
N GLY A 285 -11.35 -2.46 -11.74
CA GLY A 285 -10.13 -2.63 -12.54
C GLY A 285 -10.30 -2.16 -13.97
N LEU A 286 -9.34 -1.42 -14.50
CA LEU A 286 -9.24 -1.02 -15.89
C LEU A 286 -7.91 -1.42 -16.48
N VAL A 287 -7.93 -2.11 -17.60
CA VAL A 287 -6.76 -2.39 -18.43
C VAL A 287 -6.85 -1.55 -19.69
N VAL A 288 -5.82 -0.72 -19.98
CA VAL A 288 -5.78 0.12 -21.18
C VAL A 288 -5.49 -0.68 -22.44
N GLY A 289 -5.87 -0.17 -23.61
CA GLY A 289 -5.81 -0.89 -24.88
C GLY A 289 -4.41 -1.25 -25.38
N ASN A 290 -3.39 -0.56 -24.91
CA ASN A 290 -1.98 -0.84 -25.23
C ASN A 290 -1.27 -1.72 -24.17
N HIS A 291 -2.04 -2.49 -23.40
CA HIS A 291 -1.49 -3.37 -22.35
C HIS A 291 -0.56 -4.45 -22.89
N SER A 292 0.33 -4.92 -22.04
CA SER A 292 1.22 -6.04 -22.32
C SER A 292 0.45 -7.39 -22.30
N ASN A 293 1.03 -8.40 -22.95
CA ASN A 293 0.45 -9.75 -22.97
C ASN A 293 0.33 -10.38 -21.56
N ASP A 294 1.05 -9.85 -20.59
CA ASP A 294 1.04 -10.33 -19.20
C ASP A 294 -0.36 -10.29 -18.59
N LEU A 295 -1.22 -9.37 -19.05
CA LEU A 295 -2.57 -9.17 -18.53
C LEU A 295 -3.68 -9.89 -19.33
N GLU A 296 -3.36 -10.54 -20.47
CA GLU A 296 -4.36 -11.20 -21.32
C GLU A 296 -5.21 -12.23 -20.56
N HIS A 297 -4.62 -12.92 -19.60
CA HIS A 297 -5.32 -13.92 -18.79
C HIS A 297 -6.39 -13.33 -17.86
N LEU A 298 -6.42 -12.00 -17.66
CA LEU A 298 -7.45 -11.30 -16.88
C LEU A 298 -8.72 -11.00 -17.68
N LYS A 299 -8.73 -11.25 -18.99
CA LYS A 299 -9.91 -11.04 -19.81
C LYS A 299 -11.04 -11.96 -19.38
N GLY A 300 -12.19 -11.35 -19.06
CA GLY A 300 -13.38 -12.07 -18.57
C GLY A 300 -13.55 -12.08 -17.06
N GLU A 301 -12.60 -11.54 -16.29
CA GLU A 301 -12.79 -11.31 -14.86
C GLU A 301 -13.86 -10.23 -14.62
N GLN A 302 -14.78 -10.50 -13.71
CA GLN A 302 -16.03 -9.71 -13.56
C GLN A 302 -15.82 -8.24 -13.20
N ALA A 303 -14.75 -7.91 -12.49
CA ALA A 303 -14.47 -6.55 -12.01
C ALA A 303 -13.42 -5.82 -12.88
N ILE A 304 -12.98 -6.40 -13.99
CA ILE A 304 -11.92 -5.85 -14.83
C ILE A 304 -12.47 -5.52 -16.22
N TYR A 305 -12.41 -4.25 -16.56
CA TYR A 305 -12.76 -3.77 -17.90
C TYR A 305 -11.52 -3.59 -18.75
N PHE A 306 -11.52 -4.13 -19.96
CA PHE A 306 -10.48 -3.94 -20.97
C PHE A 306 -10.95 -2.89 -21.97
N SER A 307 -10.30 -1.72 -21.95
CA SER A 307 -10.57 -0.66 -22.92
C SER A 307 -9.94 -0.96 -24.28
N GLU A 308 -10.60 -0.53 -25.34
CA GLU A 308 -10.03 -0.53 -26.70
C GLU A 308 -9.08 0.67 -26.93
N TYR A 309 -9.14 1.69 -26.07
CA TYR A 309 -8.34 2.90 -26.17
C TYR A 309 -7.05 2.79 -25.36
N SER A 310 -5.98 3.36 -25.91
CA SER A 310 -4.65 3.36 -25.28
C SER A 310 -4.50 4.52 -24.29
N HIS A 311 -3.58 4.32 -23.33
CA HIS A 311 -3.12 5.37 -22.40
C HIS A 311 -4.27 6.09 -21.68
N ALA A 312 -4.14 7.41 -21.48
CA ALA A 312 -5.16 8.25 -20.84
C ALA A 312 -6.54 8.16 -21.52
N GLY A 313 -6.58 7.86 -22.83
CA GLY A 313 -7.84 7.60 -23.56
C GLY A 313 -8.57 6.37 -23.02
N GLY A 314 -7.84 5.31 -22.68
CA GLY A 314 -8.41 4.13 -22.03
C GLY A 314 -8.93 4.44 -20.63
N ILE A 315 -8.25 5.32 -19.88
CA ILE A 315 -8.72 5.75 -18.55
C ILE A 315 -10.04 6.52 -18.69
N ILE A 316 -10.17 7.45 -19.65
CA ILE A 316 -11.41 8.20 -19.91
C ILE A 316 -12.56 7.24 -20.25
N ASP A 317 -12.29 6.24 -21.09
CA ASP A 317 -13.26 5.21 -21.45
C ASP A 317 -13.72 4.40 -20.22
N GLY A 318 -12.81 3.96 -19.39
CA GLY A 318 -13.11 3.25 -18.14
C GLY A 318 -13.91 4.10 -17.14
N LEU A 319 -13.59 5.40 -17.01
CA LEU A 319 -14.38 6.33 -16.20
C LEU A 319 -15.83 6.41 -16.67
N SER A 320 -16.05 6.38 -17.98
CA SER A 320 -17.38 6.36 -18.59
C SER A 320 -18.07 5.02 -18.42
N TYR A 321 -17.37 3.89 -18.64
CA TYR A 321 -17.89 2.52 -18.48
C TYR A 321 -18.43 2.29 -17.08
N TYR A 322 -17.66 2.64 -16.06
CA TYR A 322 -18.07 2.49 -14.65
C TYR A 322 -18.95 3.62 -14.12
N ARG A 323 -19.29 4.61 -14.95
CA ARG A 323 -20.01 5.82 -14.50
C ARG A 323 -19.35 6.44 -13.28
N PHE A 324 -18.03 6.51 -13.34
CA PHE A 324 -17.23 6.91 -12.19
C PHE A 324 -17.26 8.43 -11.97
N ILE A 325 -17.40 9.21 -13.05
CA ILE A 325 -17.55 10.67 -13.05
C ILE A 325 -18.77 11.09 -13.85
#